data_67d060baaf1232e6ad54ccb1ec810594
#
_entry.id   67d060baaf1232e6ad54ccb1ec810594
#
_cell.length_a   1.000
_cell.length_b   1.000
_cell.length_c   1.000
_cell.angle_alpha   90.00
_cell.angle_beta   90.00
_cell.angle_gamma   90.00
#
_symmetry.space_group_name_H-M   'P 1'
#
loop_
_entity.id
_entity.type
_entity.pdbx_description
1 polymer ?
#
loop_
_entity_poly.entity_id
_entity_poly.type
_entity_poly.pdbx_seq_one_letter_code
_entity_poly.pdbx_strand_id
1 'polypeptide(L)'
;MKNRGGGGIANHPQVQGKRYPNCRQFDVLELCFEEWLLGQVSVHTSHPNSLSFSPGMKPSIEEVGHASLFPNSTTRLFSAARGGFGNPAPARPTAGLVGPIEMAAPLIAIVGPTAAGKSALALAVAASLDGEIVNYDSVQLYRGFDIGSGKLSRQERCGIPHHLLDCLDAEEQFTAGDYRREALSVLAEIRARTRLPVFVGGTGLYLRAVFMGLFDGPPRSEELRRRLRGLAERRGREFLHRLLKRLDAAAAARIQPRDTQKAVRALEVCILARTPISKMQARGRSGLEGYRVVKVGLNPERKELCQRIDKRVEEMFARGLLEETRALRARRDWSRFKALGALGYRQASAVVQGQLGLPEAVLETQVATRRYAKRQMTWFRHEAGIVWFDGFGDDPRVQSQVIDFLRETGITVRCSGAL
;
A
#
# COMPACT_ATOMS: atom_id res chain seq x y z
N MET A 1 -18.80 40.86 -61.77
CA MET A 1 -19.48 39.57 -61.89
C MET A 1 -18.87 38.65 -60.82
N LYS A 2 -19.52 38.45 -59.68
CA LYS A 2 -20.30 37.25 -59.24
C LYS A 2 -19.50 35.97 -59.40
N ASN A 3 -19.08 35.25 -58.33
CA ASN A 3 -19.87 34.43 -57.38
C ASN A 3 -18.96 33.86 -56.30
N ARG A 4 -19.25 33.92 -55.05
CA ARG A 4 -19.81 33.08 -54.00
C ARG A 4 -19.42 31.59 -53.99
N GLY A 5 -18.90 31.13 -52.85
CA GLY A 5 -18.80 29.79 -52.29
C GLY A 5 -17.88 29.82 -51.09
N GLY A 6 -18.19 29.77 -49.92
CA GLY A 6 -19.06 28.97 -49.09
C GLY A 6 -18.21 27.96 -48.32
N GLY A 7 -17.35 28.41 -47.32
CA GLY A 7 -16.56 27.54 -46.45
C GLY A 7 -17.25 27.36 -45.10
N GLY A 8 -17.62 26.14 -44.81
CA GLY A 8 -18.33 25.77 -43.60
C GLY A 8 -17.55 26.04 -42.32
N ILE A 9 -18.19 26.74 -41.41
CA ILE A 9 -17.72 27.02 -40.06
C ILE A 9 -17.97 25.73 -39.26
N ALA A 10 -16.89 25.13 -38.80
CA ALA A 10 -16.97 24.04 -37.84
C ALA A 10 -17.60 24.56 -36.54
N ASN A 11 -18.72 24.00 -36.17
CA ASN A 11 -19.43 24.28 -34.93
C ASN A 11 -18.57 23.89 -33.74
N HIS A 12 -18.06 24.88 -33.02
CA HIS A 12 -17.51 24.68 -31.67
C HIS A 12 -18.66 24.47 -30.67
N PRO A 13 -18.54 23.54 -29.72
CA PRO A 13 -19.53 23.36 -28.68
C PRO A 13 -19.62 24.63 -27.83
N GLN A 14 -20.79 25.29 -27.84
CA GLN A 14 -21.08 26.43 -26.99
C GLN A 14 -21.45 25.91 -25.59
N VAL A 15 -20.58 26.17 -24.59
CA VAL A 15 -21.00 26.21 -23.19
C VAL A 15 -21.68 27.57 -23.01
N GLN A 16 -22.97 27.58 -22.72
CA GLN A 16 -23.70 28.85 -22.51
C GLN A 16 -23.00 29.69 -21.44
N GLY A 17 -22.41 30.80 -21.81
CA GLY A 17 -21.87 31.83 -20.93
C GLY A 17 -20.37 32.02 -20.91
N LYS A 18 -19.52 31.13 -21.41
CA LYS A 18 -18.05 31.34 -21.44
C LYS A 18 -17.43 30.89 -22.75
N ARG A 19 -16.84 31.85 -23.48
CA ARG A 19 -15.96 31.59 -24.64
C ARG A 19 -14.54 31.39 -24.11
N TYR A 20 -13.90 30.26 -24.42
CA TYR A 20 -12.51 29.97 -24.14
C TYR A 20 -11.70 30.04 -25.45
N PRO A 21 -10.99 31.16 -25.73
CA PRO A 21 -10.14 31.24 -26.92
C PRO A 21 -8.83 30.48 -26.62
N ASN A 22 -8.42 29.61 -27.53
CA ASN A 22 -7.11 28.92 -27.59
C ASN A 22 -6.82 27.80 -26.58
N CYS A 23 -7.80 27.03 -26.11
CA CYS A 23 -7.52 25.80 -25.36
C CYS A 23 -7.39 24.59 -26.29
N ARG A 24 -6.35 23.78 -26.10
CA ARG A 24 -6.25 22.45 -26.75
C ARG A 24 -7.35 21.55 -26.22
N GLN A 25 -7.82 20.60 -27.02
CA GLN A 25 -8.95 19.70 -26.69
C GLN A 25 -8.80 18.99 -25.32
N PHE A 26 -7.58 18.77 -24.87
CA PHE A 26 -7.26 18.22 -23.55
C PHE A 26 -7.56 19.16 -22.38
N ASP A 27 -7.33 20.46 -22.55
CA ASP A 27 -7.57 21.47 -21.51
C ASP A 27 -9.05 21.68 -21.24
N VAL A 28 -9.91 21.54 -22.27
CA VAL A 28 -11.36 21.64 -22.14
C VAL A 28 -11.94 20.46 -21.35
N LEU A 29 -11.48 19.23 -21.62
CA LEU A 29 -11.90 18.04 -20.87
C LEU A 29 -11.46 18.09 -19.40
N GLU A 30 -10.33 18.67 -19.12
CA GLU A 30 -9.81 18.82 -17.76
C GLU A 30 -10.60 19.88 -16.96
N LEU A 31 -10.94 20.99 -17.59
CA LEU A 31 -11.82 22.03 -17.03
C LEU A 31 -13.23 21.51 -16.79
N CYS A 32 -13.79 20.75 -17.72
CA CYS A 32 -15.09 20.10 -17.56
C CYS A 32 -15.09 19.07 -16.42
N PHE A 33 -14.01 18.33 -16.24
CA PHE A 33 -13.84 17.41 -15.13
C PHE A 33 -13.77 18.14 -13.78
N GLU A 34 -13.06 19.27 -13.72
CA GLU A 34 -13.04 20.13 -12.53
C GLU A 34 -14.42 20.70 -12.19
N GLU A 35 -15.14 21.24 -13.17
CA GLU A 35 -16.46 21.83 -12.97
C GLU A 35 -17.51 20.78 -12.59
N TRP A 36 -17.43 19.59 -13.17
CA TRP A 36 -18.25 18.44 -12.77
C TRP A 36 -17.97 17.99 -11.32
N LEU A 37 -16.69 17.84 -10.95
CA LEU A 37 -16.29 17.52 -9.59
C LEU A 37 -16.73 18.58 -8.56
N LEU A 38 -16.82 19.83 -8.98
CA LEU A 38 -17.29 20.95 -8.13
C LEU A 38 -18.82 21.04 -8.06
N GLY A 39 -19.53 20.23 -8.87
CA GLY A 39 -20.99 20.29 -8.97
C GLY A 39 -21.49 21.56 -9.63
N GLN A 40 -20.65 22.24 -10.42
CA GLN A 40 -21.02 23.46 -11.16
C GLN A 40 -21.64 23.15 -12.52
N VAL A 41 -21.41 21.91 -13.03
CA VAL A 41 -21.91 21.48 -14.34
C VAL A 41 -22.37 20.03 -14.24
N SER A 42 -23.58 19.74 -14.76
CA SER A 42 -24.04 18.36 -14.97
C SER A 42 -23.68 17.94 -16.39
N VAL A 43 -23.13 16.72 -16.53
CA VAL A 43 -22.77 16.15 -17.83
C VAL A 43 -23.89 15.26 -18.31
N HIS A 44 -24.55 15.62 -19.43
CA HIS A 44 -25.54 14.79 -20.08
C HIS A 44 -24.97 14.24 -21.37
N THR A 45 -25.07 12.94 -21.58
CA THR A 45 -24.73 12.28 -22.85
C THR A 45 -26.01 11.92 -23.59
N SER A 46 -26.32 12.66 -24.61
CA SER A 46 -27.46 12.36 -25.52
C SER A 46 -27.06 11.52 -26.74
N HIS A 47 -25.75 11.38 -27.02
CA HIS A 47 -25.19 10.56 -28.09
C HIS A 47 -23.75 10.11 -27.74
N PRO A 48 -23.28 8.98 -28.29
CA PRO A 48 -21.94 8.44 -27.95
C PRO A 48 -20.76 9.38 -28.31
N ASN A 49 -20.96 10.41 -29.09
CA ASN A 49 -19.94 11.37 -29.52
C ASN A 49 -20.25 12.84 -29.13
N SER A 50 -21.27 13.11 -28.30
CA SER A 50 -21.63 14.46 -27.89
C SER A 50 -21.75 14.57 -26.36
N LEU A 51 -21.03 15.52 -25.79
CA LEU A 51 -21.14 15.92 -24.38
C LEU A 51 -21.85 17.27 -24.33
N SER A 52 -22.98 17.34 -23.64
CA SER A 52 -23.67 18.61 -23.35
C SER A 52 -23.58 18.90 -21.84
N PHE A 53 -23.47 20.16 -21.48
CA PHE A 53 -23.27 20.63 -20.12
C PHE A 53 -24.38 21.60 -19.72
N SER A 54 -24.98 21.40 -18.53
CA SER A 54 -25.97 22.30 -17.98
C SER A 54 -25.51 22.83 -16.59
N PRO A 55 -25.62 24.13 -16.32
CA PRO A 55 -25.29 24.69 -15.00
C PRO A 55 -26.39 24.44 -13.98
N GLY A 56 -26.03 24.07 -12.73
CA GLY A 56 -26.87 24.30 -11.57
C GLY A 56 -27.54 23.14 -10.86
N MET A 57 -27.30 21.87 -11.19
CA MET A 57 -27.80 20.75 -10.38
C MET A 57 -26.70 20.13 -9.52
N LYS A 58 -26.95 19.93 -8.23
CA LYS A 58 -26.07 19.13 -7.35
C LYS A 58 -26.18 17.68 -7.82
N PRO A 59 -25.07 17.00 -8.18
CA PRO A 59 -25.13 15.59 -8.55
C PRO A 59 -25.49 14.75 -7.35
N SER A 60 -26.65 14.09 -7.37
CA SER A 60 -26.90 12.91 -6.57
C SER A 60 -26.12 11.76 -7.17
N ILE A 61 -25.58 10.89 -6.33
CA ILE A 61 -24.75 9.73 -6.77
C ILE A 61 -25.54 8.77 -7.66
N GLU A 62 -26.86 8.88 -7.69
CA GLU A 62 -27.79 8.01 -8.43
C GLU A 62 -28.00 8.40 -9.92
N GLU A 63 -27.76 9.65 -10.29
CA GLU A 63 -28.09 10.13 -11.65
C GLU A 63 -26.98 10.03 -12.70
N VAL A 64 -25.76 9.60 -12.32
CA VAL A 64 -24.65 9.49 -13.28
C VAL A 64 -24.70 8.13 -13.98
N GLY A 65 -25.73 7.92 -14.79
CA GLY A 65 -25.84 6.81 -15.75
C GLY A 65 -24.84 6.98 -16.88
N HIS A 66 -23.99 5.98 -17.08
CA HIS A 66 -23.22 5.66 -18.30
C HIS A 66 -22.69 6.83 -19.16
N ALA A 67 -21.71 7.56 -18.66
CA ALA A 67 -20.75 8.20 -19.53
C ALA A 67 -19.41 7.46 -19.35
N SER A 68 -19.09 6.57 -20.29
CA SER A 68 -17.80 5.90 -20.36
C SER A 68 -16.74 6.96 -20.70
N LEU A 69 -16.07 7.50 -19.69
CA LEU A 69 -14.93 8.40 -19.84
C LEU A 69 -13.64 7.67 -20.26
N PHE A 70 -13.73 6.38 -20.58
CA PHE A 70 -12.59 5.55 -20.95
C PHE A 70 -12.95 4.63 -22.12
N PRO A 71 -12.16 4.59 -23.20
CA PRO A 71 -12.29 3.56 -24.22
C PRO A 71 -11.69 2.23 -23.73
N ASN A 72 -12.48 1.17 -23.87
CA ASN A 72 -12.13 -0.25 -23.85
C ASN A 72 -11.63 -0.89 -22.56
N SER A 73 -12.55 -1.56 -21.88
CA SER A 73 -12.29 -2.86 -21.27
C SER A 73 -13.46 -3.80 -21.59
N THR A 74 -13.15 -4.90 -22.23
CA THR A 74 -14.06 -5.93 -22.72
C THR A 74 -14.70 -6.67 -21.55
N THR A 75 -15.96 -6.42 -21.27
CA THR A 75 -16.74 -7.19 -20.29
C THR A 75 -17.47 -8.32 -21.02
N ARG A 76 -17.09 -9.56 -20.81
CA ARG A 76 -17.87 -10.74 -21.20
C ARG A 76 -19.06 -10.89 -20.27
N LEU A 77 -20.24 -10.80 -20.82
CA LEU A 77 -21.51 -11.12 -20.19
C LEU A 77 -21.63 -12.64 -20.02
N PHE A 78 -21.81 -13.11 -18.80
CA PHE A 78 -22.38 -14.43 -18.53
C PHE A 78 -23.88 -14.27 -18.22
N SER A 79 -24.68 -14.85 -19.08
CA SER A 79 -26.13 -15.06 -18.91
C SER A 79 -26.34 -16.19 -17.91
N ALA A 80 -27.05 -15.95 -16.81
CA ALA A 80 -27.51 -17.00 -15.90
C ALA A 80 -29.02 -17.19 -16.07
N ALA A 81 -29.39 -18.41 -16.44
CA ALA A 81 -30.74 -18.87 -16.61
C ALA A 81 -31.48 -18.94 -15.25
N ARG A 82 -32.76 -18.53 -15.28
CA ARG A 82 -33.70 -18.72 -14.16
C ARG A 82 -34.21 -20.17 -14.16
N GLY A 83 -34.02 -20.85 -13.04
CA GLY A 83 -34.71 -22.11 -12.73
C GLY A 83 -35.24 -22.02 -11.31
N GLY A 84 -36.59 -22.04 -11.17
CA GLY A 84 -37.23 -22.05 -9.89
C GLY A 84 -37.28 -23.50 -9.35
N PHE A 85 -37.09 -23.65 -8.04
CA PHE A 85 -37.49 -24.85 -7.32
C PHE A 85 -37.97 -24.52 -5.89
N GLY A 86 -38.98 -25.27 -5.49
CA GLY A 86 -39.79 -25.06 -4.31
C GLY A 86 -39.07 -25.34 -2.96
N ASN A 87 -39.68 -24.80 -1.92
CA ASN A 87 -39.29 -24.99 -0.52
C ASN A 87 -39.43 -26.47 -0.09
N PRO A 88 -38.42 -27.11 0.48
CA PRO A 88 -38.57 -28.30 1.30
C PRO A 88 -38.65 -27.90 2.79
N ALA A 89 -39.44 -28.69 3.53
CA ALA A 89 -39.75 -28.60 4.95
C ALA A 89 -38.50 -28.72 5.85
N PRO A 90 -38.54 -28.23 7.11
CA PRO A 90 -37.37 -28.21 7.99
C PRO A 90 -36.98 -29.60 8.44
N ALA A 91 -35.77 -30.00 8.07
CA ALA A 91 -35.15 -31.24 8.57
C ALA A 91 -34.70 -31.06 10.03
N ARG A 92 -34.93 -32.10 10.86
CA ARG A 92 -34.46 -32.18 12.25
C ARG A 92 -32.94 -32.08 12.32
N PRO A 93 -32.35 -31.41 13.36
CA PRO A 93 -30.92 -31.35 13.52
C PRO A 93 -30.38 -32.76 13.84
N THR A 94 -29.69 -33.34 12.89
CA THR A 94 -28.77 -34.45 13.14
C THR A 94 -27.58 -33.90 13.93
N ALA A 95 -27.27 -34.53 15.06
CA ALA A 95 -26.07 -34.27 15.85
C ALA A 95 -24.84 -34.44 14.95
N GLY A 96 -24.39 -33.29 14.37
CA GLY A 96 -23.17 -33.23 13.59
C GLY A 96 -21.98 -33.45 14.51
N LEU A 97 -21.18 -34.45 14.19
CA LEU A 97 -19.83 -34.66 14.70
C LEU A 97 -19.11 -33.29 14.75
N VAL A 98 -18.85 -32.84 15.97
CA VAL A 98 -17.92 -31.71 16.20
C VAL A 98 -16.57 -32.19 15.69
N GLY A 99 -16.22 -31.80 14.48
CA GLY A 99 -14.88 -32.04 13.95
C GLY A 99 -13.84 -31.47 14.92
N PRO A 100 -12.61 -31.96 14.94
CA PRO A 100 -11.61 -31.51 15.88
C PRO A 100 -11.53 -29.96 15.79
N ILE A 101 -11.65 -29.29 16.93
CA ILE A 101 -11.45 -27.82 17.03
C ILE A 101 -10.04 -27.58 16.49
N GLU A 102 -9.95 -27.15 15.25
CA GLU A 102 -8.68 -26.89 14.59
C GLU A 102 -8.02 -25.72 15.33
N MET A 103 -7.07 -26.04 16.22
CA MET A 103 -6.33 -25.05 16.99
C MET A 103 -5.66 -24.07 16.03
N ALA A 104 -5.92 -22.79 16.19
CA ALA A 104 -5.34 -21.75 15.36
C ALA A 104 -3.81 -21.87 15.33
N ALA A 105 -3.22 -21.98 14.14
CA ALA A 105 -1.77 -22.16 13.96
C ALA A 105 -1.02 -20.93 14.50
N PRO A 106 0.12 -21.09 15.20
CA PRO A 106 0.89 -19.96 15.67
C PRO A 106 1.53 -19.20 14.51
N LEU A 107 1.62 -17.87 14.67
CA LEU A 107 2.31 -16.95 13.78
C LEU A 107 2.96 -15.85 14.63
N ILE A 108 4.23 -15.54 14.35
CA ILE A 108 4.96 -14.48 15.04
C ILE A 108 5.10 -13.27 14.13
N ALA A 109 4.92 -12.07 14.72
CA ALA A 109 5.20 -10.81 14.04
C ALA A 109 6.17 -9.97 14.87
N ILE A 110 7.37 -9.75 14.35
CA ILE A 110 8.40 -8.92 14.98
C ILE A 110 8.28 -7.50 14.45
N VAL A 111 7.97 -6.57 15.34
CA VAL A 111 7.76 -5.15 15.03
C VAL A 111 8.76 -4.26 15.78
N GLY A 112 8.89 -3.03 15.36
CA GLY A 112 9.79 -2.06 15.99
C GLY A 112 10.43 -1.12 14.96
N PRO A 113 11.25 -0.15 15.41
CA PRO A 113 11.85 0.84 14.54
C PRO A 113 12.94 0.22 13.63
N THR A 114 13.29 0.91 12.55
CA THR A 114 14.48 0.55 11.77
C THR A 114 15.70 0.63 12.66
N ALA A 115 16.73 -0.16 12.38
CA ALA A 115 17.96 -0.32 13.14
C ALA A 115 17.78 -0.92 14.56
N ALA A 116 16.60 -1.44 14.93
CA ALA A 116 16.38 -2.11 16.22
C ALA A 116 16.82 -3.58 16.27
N GLY A 117 17.46 -4.12 15.22
CA GLY A 117 17.91 -5.52 15.22
C GLY A 117 16.80 -6.54 14.91
N LYS A 118 15.65 -6.13 14.32
CA LYS A 118 14.53 -7.04 14.01
C LYS A 118 14.91 -8.28 13.20
N SER A 119 15.80 -8.12 12.21
CA SER A 119 16.23 -9.24 11.36
C SER A 119 17.07 -10.26 12.14
N ALA A 120 17.95 -9.81 13.03
CA ALA A 120 18.72 -10.70 13.89
C ALA A 120 17.81 -11.48 14.84
N LEU A 121 16.84 -10.81 15.47
CA LEU A 121 15.84 -11.48 16.31
C LEU A 121 15.02 -12.49 15.51
N ALA A 122 14.61 -12.14 14.27
CA ALA A 122 13.83 -13.04 13.42
C ALA A 122 14.63 -14.31 13.07
N LEU A 123 15.91 -14.18 12.80
CA LEU A 123 16.80 -15.32 12.56
C LEU A 123 16.92 -16.20 13.80
N ALA A 124 17.16 -15.61 14.98
CA ALA A 124 17.26 -16.35 16.24
C ALA A 124 15.96 -17.10 16.57
N VAL A 125 14.80 -16.45 16.41
CA VAL A 125 13.49 -17.05 16.63
C VAL A 125 13.23 -18.18 15.61
N ALA A 126 13.48 -17.94 14.31
CA ALA A 126 13.27 -18.93 13.27
C ALA A 126 14.18 -20.16 13.46
N ALA A 127 15.44 -19.96 13.81
CA ALA A 127 16.37 -21.04 14.10
C ALA A 127 15.94 -21.86 15.33
N SER A 128 15.46 -21.21 16.40
CA SER A 128 15.10 -21.87 17.66
C SER A 128 13.74 -22.58 17.62
N LEU A 129 12.83 -22.16 16.73
CA LEU A 129 11.44 -22.61 16.70
C LEU A 129 11.03 -23.19 15.34
N ASP A 130 11.99 -23.61 14.52
CA ASP A 130 11.77 -24.23 13.21
C ASP A 130 10.90 -23.38 12.29
N GLY A 131 11.24 -22.09 12.19
CA GLY A 131 10.46 -21.08 11.49
C GLY A 131 10.98 -20.73 10.11
N GLU A 132 10.11 -20.12 9.32
CA GLU A 132 10.42 -19.48 8.04
C GLU A 132 10.08 -17.99 8.09
N ILE A 133 10.92 -17.14 7.52
CA ILE A 133 10.78 -15.69 7.58
C ILE A 133 9.91 -15.17 6.45
N VAL A 134 8.94 -14.32 6.78
CA VAL A 134 8.08 -13.61 5.83
C VAL A 134 8.38 -12.12 5.91
N ASN A 135 9.01 -11.58 4.87
CA ASN A 135 9.37 -10.17 4.81
C ASN A 135 8.14 -9.28 4.59
N TYR A 136 8.00 -8.20 5.40
CA TYR A 136 7.00 -7.15 5.15
C TYR A 136 7.61 -5.74 5.03
N ASP A 137 8.82 -5.65 4.49
CA ASP A 137 9.42 -4.37 4.09
C ASP A 137 9.17 -4.11 2.62
N SER A 138 8.60 -2.95 2.30
CA SER A 138 8.16 -2.59 0.95
C SER A 138 9.29 -2.30 -0.04
N VAL A 139 10.53 -2.13 0.42
CA VAL A 139 11.70 -1.91 -0.45
C VAL A 139 12.43 -3.23 -0.69
N GLN A 140 12.54 -4.08 0.33
CA GLN A 140 13.24 -5.36 0.24
C GLN A 140 12.54 -6.39 -0.69
N LEU A 141 11.29 -6.13 -1.10
CA LEU A 141 10.60 -6.93 -2.13
C LEU A 141 11.32 -6.87 -3.49
N TYR A 142 11.98 -5.73 -3.79
CA TYR A 142 12.54 -5.46 -5.11
C TYR A 142 13.97 -5.99 -5.25
N ARG A 143 14.25 -6.64 -6.40
CA ARG A 143 15.60 -7.09 -6.78
C ARG A 143 16.53 -5.91 -7.02
N GLY A 144 17.76 -5.99 -6.52
CA GLY A 144 18.79 -4.98 -6.70
C GLY A 144 18.65 -3.75 -5.81
N PHE A 145 17.72 -3.77 -4.84
CA PHE A 145 17.61 -2.78 -3.78
C PHE A 145 18.13 -3.39 -2.47
N ASP A 146 19.43 -3.56 -2.34
CA ASP A 146 20.04 -4.37 -1.30
C ASP A 146 20.65 -3.53 -0.17
N ILE A 147 21.63 -2.69 -0.50
CA ILE A 147 22.37 -1.87 0.47
C ILE A 147 21.44 -0.86 1.14
N GLY A 148 20.75 -0.03 0.36
CA GLY A 148 19.90 1.03 0.88
C GLY A 148 18.65 0.54 1.61
N SER A 149 18.20 -0.69 1.38
CA SER A 149 17.12 -1.33 2.13
C SER A 149 17.63 -2.08 3.36
N GLY A 150 18.95 -2.33 3.44
CA GLY A 150 19.59 -3.15 4.47
C GLY A 150 19.12 -4.59 4.45
N LYS A 151 18.97 -5.13 3.25
CA LYS A 151 18.61 -6.53 3.00
C LYS A 151 19.75 -7.44 3.44
N LEU A 152 19.42 -8.56 4.07
CA LEU A 152 20.40 -9.58 4.43
C LEU A 152 20.90 -10.31 3.16
N SER A 153 22.21 -10.49 3.06
CA SER A 153 22.82 -11.35 2.04
C SER A 153 22.42 -12.82 2.25
N ARG A 154 22.61 -13.66 1.24
CA ARG A 154 22.30 -15.10 1.36
C ARG A 154 23.06 -15.79 2.50
N GLN A 155 24.30 -15.39 2.77
CA GLN A 155 25.11 -15.92 3.85
C GLN A 155 24.53 -15.52 5.22
N GLU A 156 24.15 -14.26 5.39
CA GLU A 156 23.55 -13.74 6.62
C GLU A 156 22.17 -14.34 6.94
N ARG A 157 21.49 -14.95 5.98
CA ARG A 157 20.22 -15.66 6.18
C ARG A 157 20.38 -17.02 6.86
N CYS A 158 21.60 -17.52 7.04
CA CYS A 158 21.93 -18.76 7.75
C CYS A 158 21.10 -19.99 7.31
N GLY A 159 20.79 -20.11 6.03
CA GLY A 159 19.99 -21.22 5.49
C GLY A 159 18.49 -21.16 5.80
N ILE A 160 18.01 -20.17 6.56
CA ILE A 160 16.58 -20.00 6.88
C ILE A 160 15.84 -19.49 5.65
N PRO A 161 14.71 -20.13 5.25
CA PRO A 161 13.89 -19.67 4.14
C PRO A 161 13.33 -18.26 4.40
N HIS A 162 13.47 -17.37 3.40
CA HIS A 162 12.94 -16.02 3.42
C HIS A 162 11.97 -15.84 2.25
N HIS A 163 10.72 -15.55 2.57
CA HIS A 163 9.66 -15.29 1.61
C HIS A 163 9.43 -13.80 1.42
N LEU A 164 8.91 -13.42 0.25
CA LEU A 164 8.64 -12.04 -0.13
C LEU A 164 9.88 -11.14 -0.01
N LEU A 165 11.00 -11.68 -0.45
CA LEU A 165 12.28 -11.01 -0.54
C LEU A 165 12.80 -11.21 -1.97
N ASP A 166 13.25 -10.15 -2.66
CA ASP A 166 13.71 -10.23 -4.06
C ASP A 166 12.67 -10.85 -5.02
N CYS A 167 11.38 -10.64 -4.77
CA CYS A 167 10.30 -11.24 -5.57
C CYS A 167 9.78 -10.35 -6.69
N LEU A 168 10.11 -9.05 -6.69
CA LEU A 168 9.65 -8.08 -7.67
C LEU A 168 10.78 -7.50 -8.50
N ASP A 169 10.50 -7.20 -9.76
CA ASP A 169 11.37 -6.37 -10.57
C ASP A 169 11.14 -4.88 -10.27
N ALA A 170 12.16 -4.05 -10.49
CA ALA A 170 12.17 -2.65 -10.05
C ALA A 170 11.03 -1.79 -10.64
N GLU A 171 10.53 -2.18 -11.84
CA GLU A 171 9.45 -1.51 -12.58
C GLU A 171 8.07 -1.83 -12.02
N GLU A 172 7.94 -2.93 -11.30
CA GLU A 172 6.64 -3.43 -10.87
C GLU A 172 5.99 -2.52 -9.83
N GLN A 173 4.67 -2.45 -9.93
CA GLN A 173 3.83 -1.70 -8.99
C GLN A 173 3.23 -2.69 -8.01
N PHE A 174 3.48 -2.51 -6.73
CA PHE A 174 2.99 -3.41 -5.70
C PHE A 174 2.23 -2.64 -4.62
N THR A 175 1.03 -3.10 -4.32
CA THR A 175 0.12 -2.46 -3.37
C THR A 175 0.02 -3.29 -2.08
N ALA A 176 -0.60 -2.73 -1.04
CA ALA A 176 -0.89 -3.49 0.17
C ALA A 176 -1.88 -4.65 -0.07
N GLY A 177 -2.73 -4.54 -1.11
CA GLY A 177 -3.62 -5.63 -1.52
C GLY A 177 -2.86 -6.78 -2.17
N ASP A 178 -1.91 -6.45 -3.05
CA ASP A 178 -1.03 -7.44 -3.68
C ASP A 178 -0.17 -8.13 -2.61
N TYR A 179 0.43 -7.35 -1.70
CA TYR A 179 1.19 -7.90 -0.58
C TYR A 179 0.35 -8.89 0.25
N ARG A 180 -0.90 -8.53 0.59
CA ARG A 180 -1.80 -9.42 1.34
C ARG A 180 -2.03 -10.74 0.60
N ARG A 181 -2.33 -10.69 -0.70
CA ARG A 181 -2.58 -11.88 -1.52
C ARG A 181 -1.38 -12.82 -1.51
N GLU A 182 -0.19 -12.29 -1.80
CA GLU A 182 1.05 -13.05 -1.81
C GLU A 182 1.41 -13.60 -0.42
N ALA A 183 1.24 -12.79 0.63
CA ALA A 183 1.51 -13.21 2.01
C ALA A 183 0.57 -14.34 2.47
N LEU A 184 -0.71 -14.33 2.05
CA LEU A 184 -1.64 -15.41 2.36
C LEU A 184 -1.27 -16.72 1.63
N SER A 185 -0.79 -16.64 0.37
CA SER A 185 -0.26 -17.80 -0.35
C SER A 185 0.95 -18.39 0.36
N VAL A 186 1.92 -17.56 0.72
CA VAL A 186 3.12 -17.98 1.48
C VAL A 186 2.74 -18.60 2.82
N LEU A 187 1.77 -18.04 3.54
CA LEU A 187 1.30 -18.59 4.80
C LEU A 187 0.70 -20.00 4.63
N ALA A 188 -0.06 -20.23 3.54
CA ALA A 188 -0.60 -21.57 3.24
C ALA A 188 0.52 -22.56 2.96
N GLU A 189 1.56 -22.17 2.22
CA GLU A 189 2.71 -23.02 1.93
C GLU A 189 3.53 -23.36 3.19
N ILE A 190 3.80 -22.36 4.06
CA ILE A 190 4.51 -22.57 5.33
C ILE A 190 3.72 -23.51 6.23
N ARG A 191 2.38 -23.34 6.30
CA ARG A 191 1.48 -24.22 7.07
C ARG A 191 1.49 -25.65 6.55
N ALA A 192 1.51 -25.85 5.23
CA ALA A 192 1.59 -27.18 4.62
C ALA A 192 2.88 -27.91 5.00
N ARG A 193 3.98 -27.17 5.25
CA ARG A 193 5.25 -27.71 5.75
C ARG A 193 5.31 -27.81 7.29
N THR A 194 4.22 -27.48 7.99
CA THR A 194 4.15 -27.45 9.47
C THR A 194 5.18 -26.53 10.12
N ARG A 195 5.71 -25.54 9.38
CA ARG A 195 6.71 -24.58 9.85
C ARG A 195 6.03 -23.37 10.51
N LEU A 196 6.81 -22.62 11.32
CA LEU A 196 6.35 -21.43 12.02
C LEU A 196 6.59 -20.18 11.15
N PRO A 197 5.54 -19.46 10.71
CA PRO A 197 5.75 -18.19 10.01
C PRO A 197 6.19 -17.08 10.96
N VAL A 198 7.32 -16.42 10.64
CA VAL A 198 7.91 -15.31 11.38
C VAL A 198 7.93 -14.06 10.50
N PHE A 199 7.00 -13.15 10.72
CA PHE A 199 6.92 -11.88 9.99
C PHE A 199 7.95 -10.89 10.51
N VAL A 200 8.77 -10.32 9.62
CA VAL A 200 9.75 -9.28 9.95
C VAL A 200 9.79 -8.19 8.88
N GLY A 201 9.81 -6.93 9.26
CA GLY A 201 9.88 -5.81 8.32
C GLY A 201 9.65 -4.45 8.97
N GLY A 202 9.35 -3.45 8.14
CA GLY A 202 9.17 -2.07 8.58
C GLY A 202 7.87 -1.42 8.13
N THR A 203 7.10 -2.05 7.23
CA THR A 203 5.92 -1.46 6.58
C THR A 203 4.64 -1.85 7.32
N GLY A 204 4.28 -1.10 8.38
CA GLY A 204 3.11 -1.40 9.22
C GLY A 204 1.80 -1.55 8.45
N LEU A 205 1.64 -0.85 7.30
CA LEU A 205 0.48 -1.01 6.43
C LEU A 205 0.36 -2.43 5.86
N TYR A 206 1.48 -3.06 5.48
CA TYR A 206 1.49 -4.44 4.97
C TYR A 206 1.08 -5.43 6.05
N LEU A 207 1.64 -5.27 7.25
CA LEU A 207 1.29 -6.10 8.39
C LEU A 207 -0.20 -5.98 8.73
N ARG A 208 -0.72 -4.75 8.77
CA ARG A 208 -2.15 -4.48 9.00
C ARG A 208 -3.02 -5.07 7.88
N ALA A 209 -2.59 -4.98 6.62
CA ALA A 209 -3.31 -5.56 5.48
C ALA A 209 -3.48 -7.07 5.62
N VAL A 210 -2.44 -7.78 6.09
CA VAL A 210 -2.53 -9.24 6.32
C VAL A 210 -3.41 -9.56 7.52
N PHE A 211 -3.17 -8.94 8.67
CA PHE A 211 -3.81 -9.37 9.92
C PHE A 211 -5.24 -8.85 10.07
N MET A 212 -5.49 -7.60 9.68
CA MET A 212 -6.80 -6.97 9.84
C MET A 212 -7.61 -6.97 8.55
N GLY A 213 -6.99 -7.33 7.43
CA GLY A 213 -7.61 -7.24 6.12
C GLY A 213 -7.69 -5.82 5.57
N LEU A 214 -8.13 -5.74 4.35
CA LEU A 214 -8.45 -4.51 3.64
C LEU A 214 -9.94 -4.51 3.29
N PHE A 215 -10.56 -3.33 3.22
CA PHE A 215 -11.90 -3.25 2.66
C PHE A 215 -11.87 -3.56 1.16
N ASP A 216 -12.90 -4.17 0.66
CA ASP A 216 -13.05 -4.46 -0.77
C ASP A 216 -13.36 -3.15 -1.52
N GLY A 217 -12.39 -2.64 -2.23
CA GLY A 217 -12.44 -1.34 -2.90
C GLY A 217 -11.96 -1.44 -4.35
N PRO A 218 -12.28 -0.43 -5.19
CA PRO A 218 -11.89 -0.43 -6.58
C PRO A 218 -10.37 -0.48 -6.73
N PRO A 219 -9.87 -1.06 -7.83
CA PRO A 219 -8.45 -1.08 -8.14
C PRO A 219 -7.88 0.34 -8.26
N ARG A 220 -6.58 0.44 -8.15
CA ARG A 220 -5.86 1.70 -8.26
C ARG A 220 -5.90 2.22 -9.71
N SER A 221 -6.27 3.48 -9.90
CA SER A 221 -6.20 4.20 -11.18
C SER A 221 -5.11 5.26 -11.16
N GLU A 222 -4.00 5.00 -11.85
CA GLU A 222 -2.89 5.97 -11.92
C GLU A 222 -3.29 7.24 -12.67
N GLU A 223 -4.16 7.14 -13.66
CA GLU A 223 -4.65 8.29 -14.40
C GLU A 223 -5.47 9.23 -13.51
N LEU A 224 -6.47 8.69 -12.79
CA LEU A 224 -7.28 9.49 -11.88
C LEU A 224 -6.41 10.11 -10.76
N ARG A 225 -5.46 9.37 -10.23
CA ARG A 225 -4.53 9.88 -9.20
C ARG A 225 -3.64 11.00 -9.73
N ARG A 226 -3.16 10.89 -10.97
CA ARG A 226 -2.38 11.95 -11.61
C ARG A 226 -3.21 13.22 -11.75
N ARG A 227 -4.46 13.13 -12.24
CA ARG A 227 -5.39 14.25 -12.34
C ARG A 227 -5.65 14.90 -10.98
N LEU A 228 -5.97 14.10 -9.95
CA LEU A 228 -6.20 14.61 -8.60
C LEU A 228 -4.96 15.30 -8.00
N ARG A 229 -3.75 14.76 -8.23
CA ARG A 229 -2.52 15.43 -7.79
C ARG A 229 -2.29 16.74 -8.52
N GLY A 230 -2.50 16.79 -9.84
CA GLY A 230 -2.43 18.02 -10.62
C GLY A 230 -3.41 19.08 -10.11
N LEU A 231 -4.62 18.69 -9.71
CA LEU A 231 -5.56 19.59 -9.04
C LEU A 231 -5.01 20.13 -7.72
N ALA A 232 -4.38 19.28 -6.90
CA ALA A 232 -3.76 19.71 -5.64
C ALA A 232 -2.59 20.68 -5.86
N GLU A 233 -1.82 20.50 -6.92
CA GLU A 233 -0.72 21.40 -7.30
C GLU A 233 -1.23 22.76 -7.76
N ARG A 234 -2.26 22.81 -8.60
CA ARG A 234 -2.85 24.06 -9.12
C ARG A 234 -3.71 24.81 -8.11
N ARG A 235 -4.49 24.11 -7.29
CA ARG A 235 -5.52 24.68 -6.37
C ARG A 235 -5.12 24.65 -4.90
N GLY A 236 -3.94 24.12 -4.58
CA GLY A 236 -3.44 23.91 -3.23
C GLY A 236 -3.90 22.60 -2.59
N ARG A 237 -3.10 22.08 -1.67
CA ARG A 237 -3.30 20.74 -1.05
C ARG A 237 -4.65 20.57 -0.35
N GLU A 238 -5.19 21.64 0.22
CA GLU A 238 -6.45 21.61 0.94
C GLU A 238 -7.68 21.52 0.01
N PHE A 239 -7.49 21.78 -1.29
CA PHE A 239 -8.56 21.68 -2.28
C PHE A 239 -9.16 20.28 -2.35
N LEU A 240 -8.32 19.24 -2.37
CA LEU A 240 -8.80 17.86 -2.40
C LEU A 240 -9.60 17.49 -1.13
N HIS A 241 -9.22 18.04 0.01
CA HIS A 241 -9.96 17.82 1.25
C HIS A 241 -11.35 18.47 1.20
N ARG A 242 -11.46 19.69 0.66
CA ARG A 242 -12.78 20.33 0.46
C ARG A 242 -13.67 19.55 -0.48
N LEU A 243 -13.07 18.99 -1.55
CA LEU A 243 -13.78 18.13 -2.48
C LEU A 243 -14.24 16.83 -1.81
N LEU A 244 -13.36 16.18 -1.03
CA LEU A 244 -13.71 15.00 -0.26
C LEU A 244 -14.84 15.26 0.73
N LYS A 245 -14.85 16.43 1.39
CA LYS A 245 -15.92 16.80 2.32
C LYS A 245 -17.32 16.80 1.67
N ARG A 246 -17.40 17.09 0.36
CA ARG A 246 -18.67 17.05 -0.40
C ARG A 246 -19.09 15.61 -0.72
N LEU A 247 -18.15 14.72 -1.07
CA LEU A 247 -18.43 13.35 -1.46
C LEU A 247 -18.53 12.39 -0.28
N ASP A 248 -17.75 12.64 0.79
CA ASP A 248 -17.70 11.82 2.01
C ASP A 248 -17.23 12.65 3.20
N ALA A 249 -18.16 13.31 3.86
CA ALA A 249 -17.89 14.16 5.02
C ALA A 249 -17.28 13.35 6.19
N ALA A 250 -17.69 12.09 6.37
CA ALA A 250 -17.17 11.22 7.42
C ALA A 250 -15.70 10.84 7.18
N ALA A 251 -15.31 10.58 5.94
CA ALA A 251 -13.91 10.37 5.59
C ALA A 251 -13.09 11.66 5.73
N ALA A 252 -13.62 12.81 5.29
CA ALA A 252 -12.95 14.10 5.42
C ALA A 252 -12.68 14.47 6.88
N ALA A 253 -13.59 14.18 7.80
CA ALA A 253 -13.39 14.44 9.24
C ALA A 253 -12.20 13.67 9.85
N ARG A 254 -11.82 12.52 9.25
CA ARG A 254 -10.71 11.67 9.73
C ARG A 254 -9.38 11.92 9.01
N ILE A 255 -9.41 12.63 7.89
CA ILE A 255 -8.23 12.89 7.05
C ILE A 255 -7.80 14.34 7.28
N GLN A 256 -6.52 14.54 7.61
CA GLN A 256 -5.99 15.89 7.77
C GLN A 256 -6.08 16.67 6.45
N PRO A 257 -6.41 17.98 6.47
CA PRO A 257 -6.62 18.78 5.25
C PRO A 257 -5.45 18.78 4.27
N ARG A 258 -4.22 18.63 4.76
CA ARG A 258 -2.99 18.59 3.95
C ARG A 258 -2.51 17.20 3.60
N ASP A 259 -3.20 16.14 4.03
CA ASP A 259 -2.84 14.75 3.69
C ASP A 259 -3.35 14.39 2.29
N THR A 260 -2.63 14.90 1.30
CA THR A 260 -2.94 14.70 -0.12
C THR A 260 -3.04 13.21 -0.50
N GLN A 261 -2.20 12.34 0.09
CA GLN A 261 -2.20 10.92 -0.27
C GLN A 261 -3.49 10.22 0.14
N LYS A 262 -3.95 10.46 1.39
CA LYS A 262 -5.21 9.89 1.87
C LYS A 262 -6.41 10.51 1.17
N ALA A 263 -6.39 11.83 0.92
CA ALA A 263 -7.44 12.52 0.18
C ALA A 263 -7.57 11.97 -1.26
N VAL A 264 -6.45 11.80 -1.98
CA VAL A 264 -6.44 11.19 -3.33
C VAL A 264 -7.03 9.79 -3.30
N ARG A 265 -6.65 8.93 -2.35
CA ARG A 265 -7.22 7.57 -2.27
C ARG A 265 -8.71 7.58 -1.93
N ALA A 266 -9.13 8.42 -1.01
CA ALA A 266 -10.53 8.53 -0.65
C ALA A 266 -11.39 9.01 -1.82
N LEU A 267 -10.94 10.04 -2.53
CA LEU A 267 -11.61 10.54 -3.74
C LEU A 267 -11.62 9.50 -4.87
N GLU A 268 -10.50 8.81 -5.10
CA GLU A 268 -10.43 7.73 -6.09
C GLU A 268 -11.49 6.66 -5.83
N VAL A 269 -11.62 6.22 -4.56
CA VAL A 269 -12.64 5.23 -4.18
C VAL A 269 -14.05 5.78 -4.38
N CYS A 270 -14.32 7.00 -3.90
CA CYS A 270 -15.64 7.62 -4.05
C CYS A 270 -16.06 7.74 -5.51
N ILE A 271 -15.13 8.13 -6.39
CA ILE A 271 -15.38 8.34 -7.82
C ILE A 271 -15.57 7.00 -8.54
N LEU A 272 -14.64 6.05 -8.35
CA LEU A 272 -14.67 4.77 -9.08
C LEU A 272 -15.79 3.83 -8.60
N ALA A 273 -16.02 3.77 -7.30
CA ALA A 273 -17.06 2.93 -6.71
C ALA A 273 -18.43 3.60 -6.67
N ARG A 274 -18.53 4.90 -6.97
CA ARG A 274 -19.75 5.72 -6.81
C ARG A 274 -20.37 5.57 -5.41
N THR A 275 -19.53 5.35 -4.41
CA THR A 275 -19.94 5.09 -3.03
C THR A 275 -18.91 5.73 -2.10
N PRO A 276 -19.33 6.44 -1.04
CA PRO A 276 -18.42 6.97 -0.03
C PRO A 276 -17.47 5.89 0.52
N ILE A 277 -16.17 6.20 0.59
CA ILE A 277 -15.18 5.27 1.14
C ILE A 277 -15.51 4.88 2.60
N SER A 278 -16.09 5.79 3.37
CA SER A 278 -16.52 5.52 4.74
C SER A 278 -17.57 4.41 4.80
N LYS A 279 -18.54 4.39 3.87
CA LYS A 279 -19.53 3.32 3.75
C LYS A 279 -18.90 1.98 3.36
N MET A 280 -17.94 1.99 2.42
CA MET A 280 -17.23 0.77 2.02
C MET A 280 -16.39 0.21 3.19
N GLN A 281 -15.70 1.08 3.93
CA GLN A 281 -14.93 0.68 5.10
C GLN A 281 -15.80 0.13 6.25
N ALA A 282 -17.05 0.56 6.35
CA ALA A 282 -18.01 0.07 7.34
C ALA A 282 -18.54 -1.34 7.05
N ARG A 283 -18.45 -1.82 5.81
CA ARG A 283 -18.84 -3.20 5.44
C ARG A 283 -17.95 -4.28 6.05
N GLY A 284 -16.89 -3.87 6.72
CA GLY A 284 -15.96 -4.78 7.38
C GLY A 284 -14.71 -5.09 6.55
N ARG A 285 -13.88 -5.92 7.14
CA ARG A 285 -12.62 -6.41 6.57
C ARG A 285 -12.49 -7.87 6.95
N SER A 286 -12.08 -8.72 6.02
CA SER A 286 -11.73 -10.10 6.35
C SER A 286 -10.34 -10.13 6.95
N GLY A 287 -10.23 -10.31 8.25
CA GLY A 287 -8.96 -10.50 8.95
C GLY A 287 -8.24 -11.80 8.53
N LEU A 288 -7.13 -12.07 9.18
CA LEU A 288 -6.43 -13.35 9.05
C LEU A 288 -7.12 -14.38 9.94
N GLU A 289 -7.63 -15.43 9.33
CA GLU A 289 -8.30 -16.54 10.02
C GLU A 289 -7.40 -17.77 10.14
N GLY A 290 -7.65 -18.61 11.13
CA GLY A 290 -6.90 -19.86 11.35
C GLY A 290 -5.50 -19.67 11.94
N TYR A 291 -5.13 -18.47 12.35
CA TYR A 291 -3.84 -18.17 12.98
C TYR A 291 -3.99 -17.47 14.32
N ARG A 292 -3.18 -17.90 15.30
CA ARG A 292 -2.94 -17.19 16.55
C ARG A 292 -1.71 -16.28 16.40
N VAL A 293 -1.92 -14.99 16.24
CA VAL A 293 -0.85 -14.02 16.00
C VAL A 293 -0.26 -13.55 17.33
N VAL A 294 1.05 -13.81 17.55
CA VAL A 294 1.84 -13.27 18.66
C VAL A 294 2.71 -12.14 18.13
N LYS A 295 2.54 -10.94 18.66
CA LYS A 295 3.29 -9.74 18.24
C LYS A 295 4.38 -9.41 19.27
N VAL A 296 5.61 -9.41 18.82
CA VAL A 296 6.81 -9.07 19.62
C VAL A 296 7.32 -7.71 19.15
N GLY A 297 7.42 -6.76 20.06
CA GLY A 297 7.91 -5.41 19.78
C GLY A 297 9.28 -5.15 20.38
N LEU A 298 10.20 -4.55 19.63
CA LEU A 298 11.48 -4.06 20.12
C LEU A 298 11.38 -2.59 20.49
N ASN A 299 11.77 -2.24 21.72
CA ASN A 299 11.74 -0.89 22.27
C ASN A 299 13.13 -0.47 22.76
N PRO A 300 14.11 -0.27 21.85
CA PRO A 300 15.44 0.15 22.24
C PRO A 300 15.47 1.58 22.79
N GLU A 301 16.48 1.88 23.62
CA GLU A 301 16.72 3.24 24.11
C GLU A 301 16.91 4.20 22.93
N ARG A 302 16.26 5.37 23.01
CA ARG A 302 16.17 6.30 21.88
C ARG A 302 17.52 6.87 21.44
N LYS A 303 18.40 7.17 22.39
CA LYS A 303 19.72 7.77 22.10
C LYS A 303 20.59 6.75 21.36
N GLU A 304 20.62 5.52 21.86
CA GLU A 304 21.37 4.42 21.24
C GLU A 304 20.82 4.07 19.85
N LEU A 305 19.49 4.07 19.69
CA LEU A 305 18.85 3.86 18.41
C LEU A 305 19.26 4.93 17.39
N CYS A 306 19.32 6.20 17.80
CA CYS A 306 19.76 7.28 16.91
C CYS A 306 21.22 7.08 16.49
N GLN A 307 22.10 6.71 17.42
CA GLN A 307 23.51 6.42 17.12
C GLN A 307 23.66 5.24 16.13
N ARG A 308 22.91 4.15 16.35
CA ARG A 308 22.90 3.00 15.42
C ARG A 308 22.36 3.38 14.04
N ILE A 309 21.35 4.23 13.97
CA ILE A 309 20.82 4.73 12.70
C ILE A 309 21.91 5.53 11.96
N ASP A 310 22.58 6.43 12.65
CA ASP A 310 23.59 7.30 12.06
C ASP A 310 24.77 6.48 11.51
N LYS A 311 25.31 5.57 12.33
CA LYS A 311 26.36 4.64 11.91
C LYS A 311 25.95 3.76 10.74
N ARG A 312 24.75 3.18 10.77
CA ARG A 312 24.24 2.34 9.69
C ARG A 312 24.13 3.11 8.37
N VAL A 313 23.73 4.38 8.41
CA VAL A 313 23.65 5.21 7.20
C VAL A 313 25.04 5.46 6.63
N GLU A 314 26.02 5.77 7.44
CA GLU A 314 27.44 5.90 7.03
C GLU A 314 27.95 4.61 6.37
N GLU A 315 27.70 3.47 7.03
CA GLU A 315 28.05 2.15 6.49
C GLU A 315 27.37 1.86 5.14
N MET A 316 26.10 2.23 4.94
CA MET A 316 25.40 2.06 3.66
C MET A 316 26.09 2.83 2.53
N PHE A 317 26.46 4.09 2.76
CA PHE A 317 27.19 4.88 1.76
C PHE A 317 28.60 4.34 1.52
N ALA A 318 29.31 3.92 2.56
CA ALA A 318 30.63 3.32 2.45
C ALA A 318 30.65 1.97 1.72
N ARG A 319 29.55 1.19 1.85
CA ARG A 319 29.38 -0.13 1.18
C ARG A 319 28.94 -0.03 -0.27
N GLY A 320 28.76 1.18 -0.83
CA GLY A 320 28.46 1.36 -2.24
C GLY A 320 26.99 1.67 -2.56
N LEU A 321 26.25 2.33 -1.66
CA LEU A 321 24.87 2.77 -1.96
C LEU A 321 24.80 3.69 -3.20
N LEU A 322 25.83 4.49 -3.46
CA LEU A 322 25.89 5.32 -4.66
C LEU A 322 26.02 4.50 -5.93
N GLU A 323 26.89 3.49 -5.90
CA GLU A 323 27.14 2.57 -7.01
C GLU A 323 25.90 1.76 -7.32
N GLU A 324 25.23 1.21 -6.29
CA GLU A 324 23.95 0.52 -6.43
C GLU A 324 22.90 1.43 -7.05
N THR A 325 22.81 2.68 -6.59
CA THR A 325 21.87 3.68 -7.13
C THR A 325 22.20 4.05 -8.58
N ARG A 326 23.49 4.19 -8.94
CA ARG A 326 23.91 4.44 -10.33
C ARG A 326 23.49 3.29 -11.25
N ALA A 327 23.73 2.05 -10.82
CA ALA A 327 23.35 0.87 -11.58
C ALA A 327 21.84 0.77 -11.81
N LEU A 328 21.02 1.07 -10.78
CA LEU A 328 19.57 1.12 -10.91
C LEU A 328 19.12 2.21 -11.87
N ARG A 329 19.75 3.39 -11.83
CA ARG A 329 19.41 4.54 -12.68
C ARG A 329 19.93 4.41 -14.12
N ALA A 330 20.91 3.55 -14.35
CA ALA A 330 21.38 3.23 -15.71
C ALA A 330 20.37 2.36 -16.49
N ARG A 331 19.41 1.74 -15.82
CA ARG A 331 18.35 0.94 -16.46
C ARG A 331 17.39 1.86 -17.23
N ARG A 332 16.90 1.39 -18.40
CA ARG A 332 16.08 2.18 -19.34
C ARG A 332 14.87 2.85 -18.69
N ASP A 333 14.17 2.13 -17.80
CA ASP A 333 12.90 2.58 -17.21
C ASP A 333 13.02 3.04 -15.76
N TRP A 334 14.22 3.48 -15.33
CA TRP A 334 14.50 3.86 -13.93
C TRP A 334 13.50 4.90 -13.33
N SER A 335 12.93 5.78 -14.16
CA SER A 335 11.95 6.77 -13.73
C SER A 335 10.66 6.17 -13.18
N ARG A 336 10.39 4.91 -13.49
CA ARG A 336 9.25 4.12 -12.99
C ARG A 336 9.53 3.43 -11.65
N PHE A 337 10.80 3.37 -11.23
CA PHE A 337 11.21 2.65 -10.01
C PHE A 337 10.79 3.42 -8.76
N LYS A 338 9.64 3.07 -8.20
CA LYS A 338 9.13 3.72 -6.99
C LYS A 338 10.05 3.58 -5.79
N ALA A 339 10.77 2.46 -5.71
CA ALA A 339 11.71 2.19 -4.64
C ALA A 339 12.92 3.15 -4.62
N LEU A 340 13.26 3.79 -5.75
CA LEU A 340 14.26 4.88 -5.77
C LEU A 340 13.82 6.12 -4.96
N GLY A 341 12.53 6.27 -4.66
CA GLY A 341 12.02 7.29 -3.74
C GLY A 341 12.16 6.93 -2.27
N ALA A 342 12.62 5.73 -1.92
CA ALA A 342 12.83 5.31 -0.54
C ALA A 342 14.00 6.06 0.11
N LEU A 343 14.05 6.00 1.45
CA LEU A 343 15.13 6.61 2.23
C LEU A 343 16.48 6.00 1.85
N GLY A 344 17.49 6.82 1.75
CA GLY A 344 18.81 6.45 1.26
C GLY A 344 18.90 6.56 -0.26
N TYR A 345 18.07 5.86 -1.00
CA TYR A 345 18.06 5.89 -2.48
C TYR A 345 17.71 7.26 -3.05
N ARG A 346 16.77 7.97 -2.44
CA ARG A 346 16.40 9.33 -2.86
C ARG A 346 17.57 10.28 -2.73
N GLN A 347 18.29 10.25 -1.61
CA GLN A 347 19.46 11.09 -1.37
C GLN A 347 20.63 10.66 -2.27
N ALA A 348 20.90 9.37 -2.37
CA ALA A 348 21.89 8.84 -3.29
C ALA A 348 21.61 9.23 -4.75
N SER A 349 20.34 9.22 -5.17
CA SER A 349 19.92 9.70 -6.49
C SER A 349 20.23 11.19 -6.69
N ALA A 350 20.03 12.03 -5.68
CA ALA A 350 20.36 13.46 -5.74
C ALA A 350 21.87 13.68 -5.88
N VAL A 351 22.71 12.87 -5.20
CA VAL A 351 24.17 12.90 -5.39
C VAL A 351 24.56 12.49 -6.80
N VAL A 352 24.00 11.38 -7.30
CA VAL A 352 24.27 10.89 -8.66
C VAL A 352 23.89 11.92 -9.73
N GLN A 353 22.90 12.75 -9.45
CA GLN A 353 22.47 13.85 -10.33
C GLN A 353 23.26 15.16 -10.14
N GLY A 354 24.21 15.22 -9.22
CA GLY A 354 24.94 16.45 -8.89
C GLY A 354 24.13 17.53 -8.18
N GLN A 355 22.97 17.15 -7.61
CA GLN A 355 22.06 18.06 -6.90
C GLN A 355 22.41 18.20 -5.41
N LEU A 356 23.17 17.28 -4.86
CA LEU A 356 23.53 17.21 -3.44
C LEU A 356 24.96 16.71 -3.27
N GLY A 357 25.68 17.24 -2.31
CA GLY A 357 26.99 16.73 -1.91
C GLY A 357 26.86 15.41 -1.11
N LEU A 358 27.89 14.57 -1.15
CA LEU A 358 27.88 13.31 -0.40
C LEU A 358 27.71 13.50 1.12
N PRO A 359 28.45 14.43 1.79
CA PRO A 359 28.26 14.65 3.23
C PRO A 359 26.84 15.10 3.58
N GLU A 360 26.24 15.94 2.76
CA GLU A 360 24.87 16.42 2.93
C GLU A 360 23.86 15.30 2.75
N ALA A 361 24.07 14.42 1.76
CA ALA A 361 23.21 13.27 1.52
C ALA A 361 23.23 12.29 2.69
N VAL A 362 24.38 12.04 3.30
CA VAL A 362 24.53 11.21 4.51
C VAL A 362 23.71 11.84 5.63
N LEU A 363 23.93 13.13 5.93
CA LEU A 363 23.23 13.85 7.00
C LEU A 363 21.70 13.86 6.78
N GLU A 364 21.25 14.19 5.57
CA GLU A 364 19.81 14.14 5.25
C GLU A 364 19.22 12.75 5.44
N THR A 365 19.96 11.70 5.04
CA THR A 365 19.51 10.31 5.20
C THR A 365 19.40 9.94 6.68
N GLN A 366 20.37 10.32 7.50
CA GLN A 366 20.33 10.12 8.96
C GLN A 366 19.11 10.78 9.58
N VAL A 367 18.90 12.08 9.31
CA VAL A 367 17.73 12.85 9.81
C VAL A 367 16.40 12.22 9.36
N ALA A 368 16.29 11.85 8.08
CA ALA A 368 15.08 11.27 7.54
C ALA A 368 14.81 9.87 8.12
N THR A 369 15.85 9.08 8.38
CA THR A 369 15.75 7.74 8.96
C THR A 369 15.36 7.79 10.44
N ARG A 370 15.90 8.73 11.22
CA ARG A 370 15.46 8.96 12.62
C ARG A 370 13.98 9.37 12.67
N ARG A 371 13.53 10.22 11.75
CA ARG A 371 12.11 10.58 11.62
C ARG A 371 11.25 9.39 11.22
N TYR A 372 11.76 8.51 10.37
CA TYR A 372 11.06 7.28 9.97
C TYR A 372 10.94 6.31 11.14
N ALA A 373 12.01 6.07 11.89
CA ALA A 373 11.99 5.26 13.11
C ALA A 373 10.96 5.77 14.13
N LYS A 374 10.89 7.09 14.34
CA LYS A 374 9.85 7.70 15.20
C LYS A 374 8.44 7.41 14.68
N ARG A 375 8.20 7.52 13.36
CA ARG A 375 6.89 7.19 12.77
C ARG A 375 6.53 5.73 12.93
N GLN A 376 7.50 4.81 12.76
CA GLN A 376 7.28 3.38 12.99
C GLN A 376 6.87 3.11 14.44
N MET A 377 7.60 3.67 15.43
CA MET A 377 7.25 3.52 16.84
C MET A 377 5.85 4.08 17.14
N THR A 378 5.52 5.26 16.62
CA THR A 378 4.17 5.82 16.77
C THR A 378 3.11 4.90 16.17
N TRP A 379 3.37 4.33 14.99
CA TRP A 379 2.45 3.39 14.34
C TRP A 379 2.23 2.14 15.19
N PHE A 380 3.31 1.47 15.60
CA PHE A 380 3.22 0.21 16.32
C PHE A 380 2.67 0.37 17.74
N ARG A 381 2.89 1.51 18.41
CA ARG A 381 2.28 1.80 19.71
C ARG A 381 0.75 1.92 19.66
N HIS A 382 0.18 2.19 18.48
CA HIS A 382 -1.28 2.18 18.28
C HIS A 382 -1.83 0.81 17.86
N GLU A 383 -0.96 -0.19 17.63
CA GLU A 383 -1.40 -1.56 17.34
C GLU A 383 -1.60 -2.34 18.66
N ALA A 384 -2.78 -2.94 18.81
CA ALA A 384 -3.09 -3.72 20.01
C ALA A 384 -2.32 -5.06 20.05
N GLY A 385 -2.07 -5.57 21.26
CA GLY A 385 -1.57 -6.91 21.50
C GLY A 385 -0.08 -7.09 21.18
N ILE A 386 0.73 -6.05 21.23
CA ILE A 386 2.19 -6.15 21.12
C ILE A 386 2.79 -6.29 22.51
N VAL A 387 3.59 -7.33 22.74
CA VAL A 387 4.45 -7.47 23.90
C VAL A 387 5.79 -6.83 23.61
N TRP A 388 6.16 -5.83 24.39
CA TRP A 388 7.36 -5.04 24.16
C TRP A 388 8.53 -5.55 24.99
N PHE A 389 9.70 -5.67 24.33
CA PHE A 389 10.97 -6.03 24.92
C PHE A 389 11.93 -4.84 24.80
N ASP A 390 12.52 -4.42 25.90
CA ASP A 390 13.47 -3.32 25.93
C ASP A 390 14.84 -3.79 25.44
N GLY A 391 15.41 -3.05 24.50
CA GLY A 391 16.71 -3.34 23.91
C GLY A 391 16.65 -3.64 22.42
N PHE A 392 17.75 -4.19 21.93
CA PHE A 392 17.97 -4.48 20.52
C PHE A 392 17.84 -5.98 20.24
N GLY A 393 17.29 -6.33 19.07
CA GLY A 393 17.06 -7.73 18.70
C GLY A 393 18.32 -8.53 18.34
N ASP A 394 19.46 -7.88 18.28
CA ASP A 394 20.78 -8.52 18.16
C ASP A 394 21.47 -8.73 19.52
N ASP A 395 20.89 -8.27 20.64
CA ASP A 395 21.34 -8.58 21.98
C ASP A 395 20.91 -10.02 22.37
N PRO A 396 21.85 -10.93 22.70
CA PRO A 396 21.53 -12.31 23.08
C PRO A 396 20.55 -12.43 24.25
N ARG A 397 20.57 -11.47 25.18
CA ARG A 397 19.64 -11.44 26.32
C ARG A 397 18.21 -11.18 25.86
N VAL A 398 18.01 -10.22 24.95
CA VAL A 398 16.70 -9.92 24.37
C VAL A 398 16.21 -11.10 23.54
N GLN A 399 17.09 -11.76 22.78
CA GLN A 399 16.76 -12.96 22.02
C GLN A 399 16.29 -14.09 22.93
N SER A 400 17.01 -14.38 24.03
CA SER A 400 16.60 -15.39 25.00
C SER A 400 15.24 -15.07 25.62
N GLN A 401 15.05 -13.85 26.12
CA GLN A 401 13.78 -13.41 26.71
C GLN A 401 12.59 -13.58 25.75
N VAL A 402 12.78 -13.23 24.47
CA VAL A 402 11.73 -13.37 23.46
C VAL A 402 11.44 -14.85 23.18
N ILE A 403 12.47 -15.69 23.04
CA ILE A 403 12.29 -17.13 22.74
C ILE A 403 11.60 -17.82 23.92
N ASP A 404 12.00 -17.51 25.16
CA ASP A 404 11.38 -18.08 26.36
C ASP A 404 9.92 -17.65 26.49
N PHE A 405 9.62 -16.37 26.29
CA PHE A 405 8.24 -15.86 26.20
C PHE A 405 7.40 -16.60 25.14
N LEU A 406 7.96 -16.81 23.95
CA LEU A 406 7.25 -17.52 22.88
C LEU A 406 6.94 -18.97 23.26
N ARG A 407 7.89 -19.66 23.91
CA ARG A 407 7.70 -21.03 24.45
C ARG A 407 6.62 -21.07 25.53
N GLU A 408 6.63 -20.13 26.47
CA GLU A 408 5.61 -20.00 27.52
C GLU A 408 4.22 -19.76 26.94
N THR A 409 4.12 -19.06 25.82
CA THR A 409 2.84 -18.91 25.09
C THR A 409 2.42 -20.15 24.30
N GLY A 410 3.11 -21.30 24.47
CA GLY A 410 2.79 -22.56 23.81
C GLY A 410 3.24 -22.61 22.34
N ILE A 411 4.19 -21.76 21.93
CA ILE A 411 4.87 -21.90 20.64
C ILE A 411 6.10 -22.77 20.85
N THR A 412 5.96 -24.04 20.55
CA THR A 412 7.06 -25.02 20.66
C THR A 412 7.38 -25.60 19.29
N VAL A 413 8.60 -26.07 19.13
CA VAL A 413 8.99 -26.89 17.96
C VAL A 413 8.12 -28.14 17.99
N ARG A 414 7.33 -28.36 16.95
CA ARG A 414 6.72 -29.67 16.76
C ARG A 414 7.85 -30.62 16.36
N CYS A 415 8.31 -31.44 17.27
CA CYS A 415 9.13 -32.58 16.90
C CYS A 415 8.33 -33.37 15.85
N SER A 416 8.76 -33.35 14.59
CA SER A 416 8.35 -34.33 13.61
C SER A 416 8.74 -35.68 14.22
N GLY A 417 7.75 -36.37 14.81
CA GLY A 417 7.96 -37.70 15.37
C GLY A 417 8.56 -38.54 14.28
N ALA A 418 9.69 -39.11 14.59
CA ALA A 418 10.22 -40.25 13.87
C ALA A 418 9.13 -41.31 13.85
N LEU A 419 8.64 -41.63 12.64
CA LEU A 419 8.02 -42.88 12.30
C LEU A 419 8.97 -43.66 11.43
#